data_2b3ab2130557c3681c85d1d2e7029637
#
_entry.id   2b3ab2130557c3681c85d1d2e7029637
#
_cell.length_a   1.000
_cell.length_b   1.000
_cell.length_c   1.000
_cell.angle_alpha   90.00
_cell.angle_beta   90.00
_cell.angle_gamma   90.00
#
_symmetry.space_group_name_H-M   'P 1'
#
loop_
_entity.id
_entity.type
_entity.pdbx_description
1 polymer ?
#
loop_
_entity_poly.entity_id
_entity_poly.type
_entity_poly.pdbx_seq_one_letter_code
_entity_poly.pdbx_strand_id
1 'polypeptide(L)'
;MAKSTIFGFQNFYVMEPMVMKGIQLLLSLSILIVLHELGHFIPAKIFKTRVEKFFLFFDVKFALFKKKFGDTVYGIGWLPLGGYVKISGMIDESMDKEQMAQSPQPWEFRTKPAWQRLIIMLGGVTVNLILGFLIYMMILFVWG
;
A
#
# COMPACT_ATOMS: atom_id res chain seq x y z
N MET A 1 -13.78 17.07 -46.69
CA MET A 1 -14.07 15.90 -45.77
C MET A 1 -12.84 15.12 -45.32
N ALA A 2 -11.69 15.15 -45.96
CA ALA A 2 -10.50 14.35 -45.61
C ALA A 2 -9.69 14.83 -44.39
N LYS A 3 -9.73 16.14 -44.06
CA LYS A 3 -8.91 16.70 -42.95
C LYS A 3 -9.38 16.32 -41.56
N SER A 4 -10.67 16.07 -41.34
CA SER A 4 -11.20 15.68 -40.02
C SER A 4 -10.86 14.23 -39.62
N THR A 5 -10.74 13.36 -40.61
CA THR A 5 -10.41 11.93 -40.39
C THR A 5 -8.92 11.76 -40.01
N ILE A 6 -8.03 12.52 -40.67
CA ILE A 6 -6.59 12.47 -40.38
C ILE A 6 -6.28 13.00 -38.95
N PHE A 7 -6.99 14.06 -38.53
CA PHE A 7 -6.83 14.62 -37.17
C PHE A 7 -7.33 13.66 -36.08
N GLY A 8 -8.39 12.91 -36.34
CA GLY A 8 -8.89 11.86 -35.45
C GLY A 8 -7.90 10.71 -35.26
N PHE A 9 -7.28 10.23 -36.35
CA PHE A 9 -6.28 9.17 -36.30
C PHE A 9 -4.99 9.61 -35.59
N GLN A 10 -4.51 10.83 -35.83
CA GLN A 10 -3.32 11.35 -35.14
C GLN A 10 -3.55 11.47 -33.63
N ASN A 11 -4.72 11.90 -33.19
CA ASN A 11 -5.06 11.96 -31.77
C ASN A 11 -5.14 10.57 -31.12
N PHE A 12 -5.59 9.56 -31.84
CA PHE A 12 -5.64 8.19 -31.36
C PHE A 12 -4.23 7.63 -31.10
N TYR A 13 -3.30 7.80 -32.05
CA TYR A 13 -1.90 7.35 -31.88
C TYR A 13 -1.13 8.09 -30.80
N VAL A 14 -1.49 9.32 -30.46
CA VAL A 14 -0.88 10.07 -29.35
C VAL A 14 -1.49 9.69 -28.00
N MET A 15 -2.78 9.39 -27.96
CA MET A 15 -3.46 9.00 -26.72
C MET A 15 -3.08 7.59 -26.25
N GLU A 16 -2.84 6.65 -27.17
CA GLU A 16 -2.50 5.27 -26.82
C GLU A 16 -1.23 5.16 -25.96
N PRO A 17 -0.10 5.78 -26.29
CA PRO A 17 1.09 5.75 -25.46
C PRO A 17 0.93 6.48 -24.11
N MET A 18 0.10 7.51 -24.03
CA MET A 18 -0.20 8.20 -22.76
C MET A 18 -1.03 7.31 -21.81
N VAL A 19 -2.05 6.63 -22.33
CA VAL A 19 -2.88 5.70 -21.56
C VAL A 19 -2.03 4.52 -21.06
N MET A 20 -1.19 3.95 -21.91
CA MET A 20 -0.28 2.87 -21.51
C MET A 20 0.69 3.30 -20.40
N LYS A 21 1.29 4.49 -20.52
CA LYS A 21 2.16 5.06 -19.46
C LYS A 21 1.39 5.28 -18.16
N GLY A 22 0.15 5.75 -18.24
CA GLY A 22 -0.73 5.92 -17.08
C GLY A 22 -1.03 4.59 -16.38
N ILE A 23 -1.36 3.55 -17.14
CA ILE A 23 -1.59 2.20 -16.60
C ILE A 23 -0.31 1.64 -15.96
N GLN A 24 0.84 1.76 -16.64
CA GLN A 24 2.12 1.33 -16.11
C GLN A 24 2.48 2.04 -14.79
N LEU A 25 2.23 3.35 -14.71
CA LEU A 25 2.44 4.13 -13.50
C LEU A 25 1.56 3.63 -12.35
N LEU A 26 0.25 3.42 -12.60
CA LEU A 26 -0.68 2.92 -11.58
C LEU A 26 -0.31 1.51 -11.12
N LEU A 27 0.08 0.62 -12.03
CA LEU A 27 0.52 -0.73 -11.67
C LEU A 27 1.80 -0.71 -10.83
N SER A 28 2.80 0.08 -11.23
CA SER A 28 4.06 0.20 -10.49
C SER A 28 3.82 0.76 -9.08
N LEU A 29 3.00 1.81 -8.99
CA LEU A 29 2.63 2.42 -7.72
C LEU A 29 1.87 1.44 -6.83
N SER A 30 0.93 0.68 -7.40
CA SER A 30 0.16 -0.34 -6.67
C SER A 30 1.06 -1.43 -6.08
N ILE A 31 2.05 -1.93 -6.83
CA ILE A 31 3.00 -2.92 -6.34
C ILE A 31 3.83 -2.36 -5.19
N LEU A 32 4.35 -1.14 -5.33
CA LEU A 32 5.12 -0.47 -4.28
C LEU A 32 4.30 -0.29 -3.00
N ILE A 33 3.04 0.14 -3.13
CA ILE A 33 2.12 0.33 -2.00
C ILE A 33 1.85 -1.01 -1.30
N VAL A 34 1.49 -2.05 -2.05
CA VAL A 34 1.21 -3.38 -1.47
C VAL A 34 2.40 -3.90 -0.68
N LEU A 35 3.61 -3.81 -1.25
CA LEU A 35 4.82 -4.27 -0.59
C LEU A 35 5.18 -3.41 0.63
N HIS A 36 4.96 -2.10 0.55
CA HIS A 36 5.11 -1.18 1.68
C HIS A 36 4.21 -1.57 2.85
N GLU A 37 2.92 -1.76 2.60
CA GLU A 37 1.96 -2.15 3.62
C GLU A 37 2.25 -3.54 4.21
N LEU A 38 2.71 -4.49 3.38
CA LEU A 38 3.18 -5.79 3.86
C LEU A 38 4.40 -5.66 4.77
N GLY A 39 5.26 -4.68 4.51
CA GLY A 39 6.42 -4.36 5.36
C GLY A 39 6.05 -3.96 6.78
N HIS A 40 4.90 -3.33 6.99
CA HIS A 40 4.33 -3.04 8.32
C HIS A 40 3.56 -4.23 8.88
N PHE A 41 2.78 -4.89 8.04
CA PHE A 41 1.87 -5.96 8.41
C PHE A 41 2.60 -7.20 8.95
N ILE A 42 3.65 -7.66 8.23
CA ILE A 42 4.37 -8.89 8.57
C ILE A 42 5.02 -8.80 9.96
N PRO A 43 5.85 -7.78 10.27
CA PRO A 43 6.43 -7.68 11.61
C PRO A 43 5.37 -7.45 12.70
N ALA A 44 4.30 -6.72 12.42
CA ALA A 44 3.20 -6.56 13.37
C ALA A 44 2.60 -7.93 13.76
N LYS A 45 2.39 -8.82 12.80
CA LYS A 45 1.90 -10.19 13.04
C LYS A 45 2.93 -11.05 13.78
N ILE A 46 4.21 -10.97 13.42
CA ILE A 46 5.31 -11.71 14.09
C ILE A 46 5.39 -11.32 15.57
N PHE A 47 5.28 -10.04 15.89
CA PHE A 47 5.32 -9.54 17.27
C PHE A 47 3.97 -9.62 18.01
N LYS A 48 3.00 -10.35 17.44
CA LYS A 48 1.66 -10.52 18.02
C LYS A 48 0.99 -9.17 18.35
N THR A 49 1.21 -8.17 17.48
CA THR A 49 0.48 -6.92 17.50
C THR A 49 -0.79 -7.10 16.69
N ARG A 50 -1.93 -6.68 17.23
CA ARG A 50 -3.21 -6.82 16.55
C ARG A 50 -3.28 -5.87 15.37
N VAL A 51 -3.54 -6.42 14.19
CA VAL A 51 -3.84 -5.65 12.98
C VAL A 51 -5.35 -5.69 12.76
N GLU A 52 -5.99 -4.54 12.78
CA GLU A 52 -7.44 -4.43 12.63
C GLU A 52 -7.88 -4.47 11.17
N LYS A 53 -7.14 -3.74 10.31
CA LYS A 53 -7.45 -3.66 8.87
C LYS A 53 -6.18 -3.76 8.04
N PHE A 54 -6.31 -4.40 6.89
CA PHE A 54 -5.33 -4.43 5.82
C PHE A 54 -6.05 -4.16 4.50
N PHE A 55 -5.88 -2.98 3.95
CA PHE A 55 -6.56 -2.56 2.74
C PHE A 55 -5.57 -2.23 1.63
N LEU A 56 -5.76 -2.91 0.50
CA LEU A 56 -5.17 -2.51 -0.77
C LEU A 56 -6.07 -1.42 -1.34
N PHE A 57 -5.52 -0.25 -1.58
CA PHE A 57 -6.24 0.94 -2.01
C PHE A 57 -7.20 1.50 -0.95
N PHE A 58 -7.48 2.78 -1.07
CA PHE A 58 -8.39 3.46 -0.15
C PHE A 58 -9.85 3.07 -0.42
N ASP A 59 -10.56 2.76 0.65
CA ASP A 59 -12.00 2.43 0.65
C ASP A 59 -12.88 3.63 0.96
N VAL A 60 -12.57 4.79 0.38
CA VAL A 60 -13.36 6.01 0.58
C VAL A 60 -14.82 5.76 0.25
N LYS A 61 -15.70 5.86 1.26
CA LYS A 61 -17.14 5.56 1.25
C LYS A 61 -17.50 4.07 1.10
N PHE A 62 -16.80 3.29 0.26
CA PHE A 62 -17.08 1.86 0.09
C PHE A 62 -15.84 1.07 -0.32
N ALA A 63 -15.83 -0.23 -0.02
CA ALA A 63 -14.82 -1.16 -0.47
C ALA A 63 -15.38 -2.05 -1.59
N LEU A 64 -14.55 -2.38 -2.58
CA LEU A 64 -14.91 -3.32 -3.64
C LEU A 64 -15.03 -4.75 -3.11
N PHE A 65 -14.14 -5.09 -2.20
CA PHE A 65 -14.14 -6.40 -1.54
C PHE A 65 -13.72 -6.24 -0.08
N LYS A 66 -14.36 -7.03 0.80
CA LYS A 66 -14.09 -6.97 2.24
C LYS A 66 -14.33 -8.34 2.87
N LYS A 67 -13.32 -8.90 3.52
CA LYS A 67 -13.43 -10.18 4.21
C LYS A 67 -12.69 -10.13 5.55
N LYS A 68 -13.35 -10.54 6.61
CA LYS A 68 -12.73 -10.69 7.93
C LYS A 68 -12.10 -12.07 8.05
N PHE A 69 -10.83 -12.11 8.44
CA PHE A 69 -10.12 -13.34 8.75
C PHE A 69 -9.38 -13.17 10.07
N GLY A 70 -9.81 -13.93 11.10
CA GLY A 70 -9.35 -13.73 12.47
C GLY A 70 -9.68 -12.33 13.00
N ASP A 71 -8.68 -11.63 13.51
CA ASP A 71 -8.82 -10.27 14.04
C ASP A 71 -8.64 -9.18 12.99
N THR A 72 -8.28 -9.55 11.75
CA THR A 72 -7.96 -8.62 10.67
C THR A 72 -9.05 -8.62 9.61
N VAL A 73 -9.48 -7.43 9.20
CA VAL A 73 -10.33 -7.23 8.03
C VAL A 73 -9.44 -6.92 6.83
N TYR A 74 -9.45 -7.81 5.86
CA TYR A 74 -8.77 -7.61 4.56
C TYR A 74 -9.74 -7.03 3.57
N GLY A 75 -9.30 -6.07 2.78
CA GLY A 75 -10.16 -5.44 1.79
C GLY A 75 -9.40 -4.85 0.61
N ILE A 76 -10.15 -4.57 -0.45
CA ILE A 76 -9.70 -3.85 -1.62
C ILE A 76 -10.59 -2.63 -1.78
N GLY A 77 -10.02 -1.45 -1.67
CA GLY A 77 -10.68 -0.19 -1.97
C GLY A 77 -10.79 0.04 -3.48
N TRP A 78 -11.51 1.07 -3.86
CA TRP A 78 -11.69 1.42 -5.27
C TRP A 78 -10.69 2.47 -5.75
N LEU A 79 -10.03 3.20 -4.84
CA LEU A 79 -9.15 4.32 -5.18
C LEU A 79 -7.67 3.89 -5.16
N PRO A 80 -7.01 3.68 -6.32
CA PRO A 80 -5.65 3.13 -6.41
C PRO A 80 -4.55 4.17 -6.14
N LEU A 81 -4.77 5.07 -5.18
CA LEU A 81 -3.81 6.11 -4.79
C LEU A 81 -3.04 5.80 -3.51
N GLY A 82 -3.33 4.67 -2.88
CA GLY A 82 -2.68 4.26 -1.64
C GLY A 82 -3.35 3.04 -1.04
N GLY A 83 -2.76 2.49 0.00
CA GLY A 83 -3.33 1.45 0.86
C GLY A 83 -3.12 1.84 2.31
N TYR A 84 -3.56 1.01 3.24
CA TYR A 84 -3.28 1.22 4.65
C TYR A 84 -3.37 -0.05 5.48
N VAL A 85 -2.56 -0.09 6.52
CA VAL A 85 -2.61 -1.10 7.59
C VAL A 85 -2.98 -0.42 8.89
N LYS A 86 -4.15 -0.72 9.44
CA LYS A 86 -4.54 -0.24 10.77
C LYS A 86 -4.03 -1.18 11.85
N ILE A 87 -3.03 -0.72 12.60
CA ILE A 87 -2.42 -1.45 13.71
C ILE A 87 -3.00 -0.91 15.02
N SER A 88 -3.52 -1.81 15.87
CA SER A 88 -4.12 -1.45 17.16
C SER A 88 -3.13 -0.72 18.06
N GLY A 89 -3.53 0.44 18.60
CA GLY A 89 -2.69 1.25 19.50
C GLY A 89 -1.58 2.04 18.81
N MET A 90 -1.59 2.14 17.46
CA MET A 90 -0.74 3.01 16.67
C MET A 90 -1.56 4.20 16.19
N ILE A 91 -1.00 5.40 16.32
CA ILE A 91 -1.60 6.60 15.71
C ILE A 91 -1.22 6.57 14.24
N ASP A 92 -2.16 6.22 13.41
CA ASP A 92 -2.05 6.22 11.96
C ASP A 92 -2.95 7.30 11.34
N GLU A 93 -3.12 7.25 10.05
CA GLU A 93 -3.98 8.17 9.29
C GLU A 93 -5.46 8.10 9.72
N SER A 94 -5.89 7.02 10.39
CA SER A 94 -7.27 6.87 10.91
C SER A 94 -7.54 7.70 12.16
N MET A 95 -6.49 8.25 12.78
CA MET A 95 -6.54 9.14 13.97
C MET A 95 -7.52 8.67 15.05
N ASP A 96 -7.45 7.40 15.44
CA ASP A 96 -8.38 6.76 16.37
C ASP A 96 -8.11 7.22 17.83
N LYS A 97 -8.48 8.46 18.12
CA LYS A 97 -8.28 9.10 19.43
C LYS A 97 -9.06 8.40 20.54
N GLU A 98 -10.19 7.76 20.20
CA GLU A 98 -11.02 7.05 21.18
C GLU A 98 -10.33 5.80 21.68
N GLN A 99 -9.63 5.06 20.81
CA GLN A 99 -8.84 3.89 21.19
C GLN A 99 -7.66 4.29 22.06
N MET A 100 -7.01 5.41 21.75
CA MET A 100 -5.87 5.91 22.52
C MET A 100 -6.24 6.41 23.90
N ALA A 101 -7.48 6.81 24.15
CA ALA A 101 -7.99 7.24 25.45
C ALA A 101 -8.23 6.05 26.41
N GLN A 102 -8.33 4.83 25.89
CA GLN A 102 -8.52 3.62 26.70
C GLN A 102 -7.21 3.09 27.28
N SER A 103 -7.28 2.29 28.33
CA SER A 103 -6.11 1.62 28.92
C SER A 103 -5.41 0.74 27.89
N PRO A 104 -4.04 0.79 27.82
CA PRO A 104 -3.28 0.00 26.87
C PRO A 104 -3.51 -1.51 27.02
N GLN A 105 -3.73 -2.20 25.92
CA GLN A 105 -3.92 -3.65 25.89
C GLN A 105 -2.63 -4.37 25.46
N PRO A 106 -2.35 -5.60 25.93
CA PRO A 106 -1.09 -6.30 25.63
C PRO A 106 -0.81 -6.54 24.14
N TRP A 107 -1.84 -6.55 23.31
CA TRP A 107 -1.76 -6.75 21.86
C TRP A 107 -1.62 -5.45 21.07
N GLU A 108 -1.56 -4.31 21.75
CA GLU A 108 -1.43 -3.02 21.07
C GLU A 108 0.03 -2.67 20.79
N PHE A 109 0.24 -1.90 19.72
CA PHE A 109 1.55 -1.38 19.31
C PHE A 109 2.25 -0.60 20.44
N ARG A 110 1.52 0.26 21.18
CA ARG A 110 2.08 1.11 22.23
C ARG A 110 2.64 0.33 23.43
N THR A 111 2.23 -0.93 23.62
CA THR A 111 2.72 -1.78 24.71
C THR A 111 3.96 -2.59 24.34
N LYS A 112 4.34 -2.59 23.05
CA LYS A 112 5.52 -3.32 22.59
C LYS A 112 6.82 -2.59 22.94
N PRO A 113 7.93 -3.31 23.16
CA PRO A 113 9.23 -2.70 23.37
C PRO A 113 9.66 -1.84 22.17
N ALA A 114 10.50 -0.84 22.42
CA ALA A 114 10.87 0.16 21.43
C ALA A 114 11.43 -0.43 20.14
N TRP A 115 12.26 -1.49 20.21
CA TRP A 115 12.85 -2.12 19.03
C TRP A 115 11.79 -2.82 18.13
N GLN A 116 10.75 -3.44 18.72
CA GLN A 116 9.66 -4.02 17.94
C GLN A 116 8.84 -2.94 17.24
N ARG A 117 8.54 -1.86 17.94
CA ARG A 117 7.86 -0.69 17.37
C ARG A 117 8.66 -0.10 16.20
N LEU A 118 9.98 0.01 16.37
CA LEU A 118 10.87 0.52 15.33
C LEU A 118 10.84 -0.36 14.08
N ILE A 119 10.91 -1.69 14.23
CA ILE A 119 10.84 -2.64 13.11
C ILE A 119 9.50 -2.53 12.39
N ILE A 120 8.39 -2.45 13.13
CA ILE A 120 7.06 -2.28 12.54
C ILE A 120 6.99 -0.95 11.75
N MET A 121 7.46 0.14 12.32
CA MET A 121 7.40 1.47 11.67
C MET A 121 8.29 1.57 10.42
N LEU A 122 9.50 1.03 10.49
CA LEU A 122 10.44 1.09 9.37
C LEU A 122 10.21 0.00 8.31
N GLY A 123 9.36 -0.99 8.60
CA GLY A 123 9.17 -2.17 7.76
C GLY A 123 8.77 -1.82 6.33
N GLY A 124 7.82 -0.91 6.14
CA GLY A 124 7.36 -0.49 4.82
C GLY A 124 8.48 0.13 3.97
N VAL A 125 9.17 1.11 4.52
CA VAL A 125 10.29 1.78 3.83
C VAL A 125 11.42 0.80 3.52
N THR A 126 11.74 -0.09 4.48
CA THR A 126 12.80 -1.09 4.33
C THR A 126 12.50 -2.05 3.17
N VAL A 127 11.26 -2.53 3.06
CA VAL A 127 10.86 -3.44 1.97
C VAL A 127 10.97 -2.73 0.62
N ASN A 128 10.53 -1.48 0.50
CA ASN A 128 10.64 -0.71 -0.74
C ASN A 128 12.10 -0.43 -1.12
N LEU A 129 12.96 -0.15 -0.14
CA LEU A 129 14.40 0.04 -0.37
C LEU A 129 15.05 -1.25 -0.89
N ILE A 130 14.78 -2.40 -0.26
CA ILE A 130 15.28 -3.70 -0.70
C ILE A 130 14.79 -4.01 -2.12
N LEU A 131 13.51 -3.79 -2.40
CA LEU A 131 12.95 -3.98 -3.74
C LEU A 131 13.66 -3.12 -4.79
N GLY A 132 13.87 -1.84 -4.49
CA GLY A 132 14.61 -0.93 -5.38
C GLY A 132 16.02 -1.42 -5.67
N PHE A 133 16.71 -1.91 -4.65
CA PHE A 133 18.04 -2.50 -4.79
C PHE A 133 18.03 -3.75 -5.68
N LEU A 134 17.07 -4.65 -5.46
CA LEU A 134 16.92 -5.88 -6.26
C LEU A 134 16.61 -5.57 -7.72
N ILE A 135 15.71 -4.61 -7.98
CA ILE A 135 15.41 -4.18 -9.36
C ILE A 135 16.65 -3.60 -10.03
N TYR A 136 17.39 -2.74 -9.33
CA TYR A 136 18.62 -2.15 -9.87
C TYR A 136 19.68 -3.21 -10.17
N MET A 137 19.90 -4.17 -9.26
CA MET A 137 20.81 -5.29 -9.49
C MET A 137 20.39 -6.14 -10.71
N MET A 138 19.08 -6.41 -10.83
CA MET A 138 18.55 -7.14 -11.98
C MET A 138 18.79 -6.40 -13.30
N ILE A 139 18.59 -5.07 -13.33
CA ILE A 139 18.88 -4.24 -14.50
C ILE A 139 20.36 -4.32 -14.89
N LEU A 140 21.26 -4.18 -13.91
CA LEU A 140 22.68 -4.28 -14.16
C LEU A 140 23.10 -5.68 -14.64
N PHE A 141 22.48 -6.72 -14.13
CA PHE A 141 22.77 -8.10 -14.55
C PHE A 141 22.33 -8.40 -16.00
N VAL A 142 21.21 -7.82 -16.44
CA VAL A 142 20.63 -8.09 -17.77
C VAL A 142 21.19 -7.16 -18.85
N TRP A 143 21.46 -5.90 -18.51
CA TRP A 143 21.87 -4.85 -19.48
C TRP A 143 23.19 -4.14 -19.13
N GLY A 144 23.86 -4.52 -18.04
CA GLY A 144 25.12 -3.94 -17.58
C GLY A 144 26.37 -4.47 -18.26
#